data_283ab4c42c4e4bc7e58336e9161ee99f
#
_entry.id   283ab4c42c4e4bc7e58336e9161ee99f
#
_cell.length_a   1.000
_cell.length_b   1.000
_cell.length_c   1.000
_cell.angle_alpha   90.00
_cell.angle_beta   90.00
_cell.angle_gamma   90.00
#
_symmetry.space_group_name_H-M   'P 1'
#
loop_
_entity.id
_entity.type
_entity.pdbx_description
1 polymer ?
#
loop_
_entity_poly.entity_id
_entity_poly.type
_entity_poly.pdbx_seq_one_letter_code
_entity_poly.pdbx_strand_id
1 'polypeptide(L)'
;DNFATGHQHNLDEVKGQVSAAQWQNFTFIQGDIRNIDDCSKAVATIDGNVDYVLHQAALGSVPRSIADPVLTNSANITGFLNMLVAARDAKVSSFVYAASSSTYGDHPALPKVEDTIGKPLSPYAVTKYVNELYADVFNRTYGLNTTGLRYFNVFGKRQDPDGAYAAVIPKWAAAMIENQDVIVNGDGETSRDFCFIENAVQANILAATASD
;
A
#
# COMPACT_ATOMS: atom_id res chain seq x y z
N ASP A 1 -2.85 -10.89 -5.39
CA ASP A 1 -1.80 -10.16 -6.15
C ASP A 1 -1.82 -10.58 -7.61
N ASN A 2 -1.50 -9.66 -8.55
CA ASN A 2 -1.40 -9.95 -9.99
C ASN A 2 0.06 -9.99 -10.50
N PHE A 3 1.03 -9.93 -9.60
CA PHE A 3 2.47 -9.87 -9.88
C PHE A 3 2.92 -8.69 -10.78
N ALA A 4 2.14 -7.61 -10.87
CA ALA A 4 2.57 -6.42 -11.63
C ALA A 4 3.85 -5.77 -11.05
N THR A 5 4.04 -5.86 -9.74
CA THR A 5 5.22 -5.37 -9.02
C THR A 5 5.70 -6.33 -7.92
N GLY A 6 4.97 -7.41 -7.69
CA GLY A 6 5.33 -8.46 -6.74
C GLY A 6 6.12 -9.58 -7.43
N HIS A 7 6.79 -10.42 -6.63
CA HIS A 7 7.63 -11.51 -7.14
C HIS A 7 7.34 -12.82 -6.42
N GLN A 8 7.25 -13.91 -7.17
CA GLN A 8 7.01 -15.26 -6.63
C GLN A 8 8.07 -15.67 -5.59
N HIS A 9 9.34 -15.29 -5.81
CA HIS A 9 10.41 -15.63 -4.88
C HIS A 9 10.18 -15.12 -3.45
N ASN A 10 9.44 -13.99 -3.28
CA ASN A 10 9.09 -13.51 -1.94
C ASN A 10 8.14 -14.46 -1.20
N LEU A 11 7.21 -15.10 -1.92
CA LEU A 11 6.33 -16.12 -1.34
C LEU A 11 7.11 -17.39 -1.00
N ASP A 12 8.04 -17.80 -1.88
CA ASP A 12 8.89 -18.97 -1.68
C ASP A 12 9.83 -18.79 -0.48
N GLU A 13 10.37 -17.57 -0.29
CA GLU A 13 11.17 -17.22 0.89
C GLU A 13 10.34 -17.33 2.17
N VAL A 14 9.14 -16.74 2.20
CA VAL A 14 8.25 -16.83 3.37
C VAL A 14 7.89 -18.28 3.68
N LYS A 15 7.59 -19.09 2.66
CA LYS A 15 7.33 -20.51 2.81
C LYS A 15 8.50 -21.26 3.47
N GLY A 16 9.73 -20.88 3.13
CA GLY A 16 10.94 -21.46 3.74
C GLY A 16 11.18 -21.03 5.20
N GLN A 17 10.54 -19.96 5.66
CA GLN A 17 10.72 -19.40 7.01
C GLN A 17 9.65 -19.84 8.02
N VAL A 18 8.57 -20.48 7.56
CA VAL A 18 7.46 -20.94 8.41
C VAL A 18 7.35 -22.45 8.41
N SER A 19 6.70 -23.02 9.44
CA SER A 19 6.44 -24.47 9.47
C SER A 19 5.40 -24.87 8.42
N ALA A 20 5.40 -26.16 8.03
CA ALA A 20 4.41 -26.70 7.11
C ALA A 20 2.96 -26.48 7.58
N ALA A 21 2.72 -26.60 8.90
CA ALA A 21 1.39 -26.35 9.48
C ALA A 21 0.97 -24.87 9.37
N GLN A 22 1.90 -23.93 9.55
CA GLN A 22 1.62 -22.51 9.36
C GLN A 22 1.35 -22.20 7.88
N TRP A 23 2.15 -22.79 6.96
CA TRP A 23 1.96 -22.59 5.52
C TRP A 23 0.63 -23.12 5.00
N GLN A 24 0.08 -24.19 5.58
CA GLN A 24 -1.24 -24.71 5.23
C GLN A 24 -2.38 -23.72 5.48
N ASN A 25 -2.19 -22.77 6.39
CA ASN A 25 -3.16 -21.70 6.67
C ASN A 25 -3.05 -20.50 5.71
N PHE A 26 -2.07 -20.51 4.79
CA PHE A 26 -1.88 -19.48 3.79
C PHE A 26 -2.47 -19.89 2.45
N THR A 27 -3.32 -19.07 1.88
CA THR A 27 -3.86 -19.25 0.52
C THR A 27 -3.44 -18.07 -0.35
N PHE A 28 -2.74 -18.33 -1.44
CA PHE A 28 -2.45 -17.33 -2.45
C PHE A 28 -3.53 -17.34 -3.54
N ILE A 29 -4.13 -16.18 -3.81
CA ILE A 29 -5.08 -16.00 -4.90
C ILE A 29 -4.44 -15.03 -5.89
N GLN A 30 -4.15 -15.53 -7.11
CA GLN A 30 -3.74 -14.65 -8.19
C GLN A 30 -4.98 -13.95 -8.75
N GLY A 31 -4.99 -12.62 -8.74
CA GLY A 31 -6.11 -11.81 -9.19
C GLY A 31 -5.74 -10.34 -9.27
N ASP A 32 -6.61 -9.56 -9.89
CA ASP A 32 -6.43 -8.11 -10.10
C ASP A 32 -7.55 -7.34 -9.41
N ILE A 33 -7.21 -6.38 -8.58
CA ILE A 33 -8.20 -5.55 -7.86
C ILE A 33 -9.10 -4.73 -8.80
N ARG A 34 -8.70 -4.52 -10.06
CA ARG A 34 -9.54 -3.89 -11.08
C ARG A 34 -10.72 -4.76 -11.51
N ASN A 35 -10.68 -6.06 -11.19
CA ASN A 35 -11.76 -7.01 -11.40
C ASN A 35 -12.51 -7.24 -10.08
N ILE A 36 -13.78 -6.88 -10.04
CA ILE A 36 -14.62 -7.02 -8.84
C ILE A 36 -14.80 -8.48 -8.41
N ASP A 37 -14.85 -9.43 -9.37
CA ASP A 37 -14.98 -10.86 -9.04
C ASP A 37 -13.73 -11.39 -8.33
N ASP A 38 -12.54 -10.92 -8.72
CA ASP A 38 -11.29 -11.28 -8.04
C ASP A 38 -11.24 -10.69 -6.62
N CYS A 39 -11.73 -9.47 -6.43
CA CYS A 39 -11.88 -8.86 -5.11
C CYS A 39 -12.84 -9.67 -4.23
N SER A 40 -14.00 -10.05 -4.77
CA SER A 40 -15.00 -10.86 -4.05
C SER A 40 -14.44 -12.23 -3.65
N LYS A 41 -13.69 -12.89 -4.53
CA LYS A 41 -13.00 -14.15 -4.21
C LYS A 41 -11.95 -13.99 -3.11
N ALA A 42 -11.25 -12.84 -3.07
CA ALA A 42 -10.20 -12.61 -2.09
C ALA A 42 -10.73 -12.45 -0.67
N VAL A 43 -11.97 -11.99 -0.49
CA VAL A 43 -12.61 -11.81 0.82
C VAL A 43 -13.54 -12.96 1.21
N ALA A 44 -13.81 -13.91 0.30
CA ALA A 44 -14.57 -15.11 0.58
C ALA A 44 -13.63 -16.22 1.05
N THR A 45 -14.03 -16.96 2.08
CA THR A 45 -13.34 -18.16 2.55
C THR A 45 -14.26 -19.38 2.49
N ILE A 46 -13.67 -20.58 2.61
CA ILE A 46 -14.46 -21.83 2.60
C ILE A 46 -15.44 -21.87 3.79
N ASP A 47 -15.04 -21.33 4.94
CA ASP A 47 -15.80 -21.37 6.19
C ASP A 47 -16.54 -20.05 6.50
N GLY A 48 -16.56 -19.09 5.58
CA GLY A 48 -17.19 -17.79 5.77
C GLY A 48 -16.46 -16.66 5.06
N ASN A 49 -16.39 -15.49 5.70
CA ASN A 49 -15.69 -14.34 5.18
C ASN A 49 -14.46 -14.01 6.04
N VAL A 50 -13.52 -13.24 5.47
CA VAL A 50 -12.37 -12.72 6.22
C VAL A 50 -12.83 -11.69 7.26
N ASP A 51 -12.17 -11.64 8.42
CA ASP A 51 -12.44 -10.65 9.45
C ASP A 51 -11.75 -9.31 9.18
N TYR A 52 -10.53 -9.35 8.64
CA TYR A 52 -9.68 -8.18 8.46
C TYR A 52 -9.15 -8.10 7.03
N VAL A 53 -9.15 -6.90 6.47
CA VAL A 53 -8.50 -6.63 5.19
C VAL A 53 -7.35 -5.65 5.40
N LEU A 54 -6.14 -6.04 5.00
CA LEU A 54 -4.97 -5.16 4.92
C LEU A 54 -4.68 -4.84 3.45
N HIS A 55 -5.28 -3.77 2.95
CA HIS A 55 -5.23 -3.40 1.53
C HIS A 55 -3.96 -2.61 1.21
N GLN A 56 -2.96 -3.30 0.66
CA GLN A 56 -1.68 -2.70 0.23
C GLN A 56 -1.55 -2.60 -1.29
N ALA A 57 -2.47 -3.22 -2.04
CA ALA A 57 -2.42 -3.29 -3.50
C ALA A 57 -2.65 -1.91 -4.13
N ALA A 58 -1.66 -1.42 -4.86
CA ALA A 58 -1.72 -0.18 -5.63
C ALA A 58 -0.52 -0.09 -6.59
N LEU A 59 -0.61 0.79 -7.57
CA LEU A 59 0.54 1.22 -8.35
C LEU A 59 1.16 2.45 -7.68
N GLY A 60 2.25 2.25 -6.97
CA GLY A 60 3.07 3.32 -6.38
C GLY A 60 3.88 4.07 -7.45
N SER A 61 4.49 5.21 -7.06
CA SER A 61 5.38 6.05 -7.88
C SER A 61 4.70 7.24 -8.56
N VAL A 62 5.20 8.42 -8.20
CA VAL A 62 4.83 9.69 -8.84
C VAL A 62 5.22 9.70 -10.32
N PRO A 63 6.46 9.35 -10.73
CA PRO A 63 6.83 9.31 -12.15
C PRO A 63 5.96 8.38 -12.99
N ARG A 64 5.61 7.18 -12.48
CA ARG A 64 4.68 6.27 -13.16
C ARG A 64 3.32 6.91 -13.38
N SER A 65 2.77 7.57 -12.37
CA SER A 65 1.47 8.20 -12.46
C SER A 65 1.42 9.37 -13.45
N ILE A 66 2.55 10.04 -13.68
CA ILE A 66 2.68 11.09 -14.70
C ILE A 66 2.77 10.46 -16.09
N ALA A 67 3.52 9.36 -16.23
CA ALA A 67 3.67 8.66 -17.50
C ALA A 67 2.37 7.96 -17.95
N ASP A 68 1.65 7.33 -17.02
CA ASP A 68 0.38 6.65 -17.28
C ASP A 68 -0.63 6.90 -16.14
N PRO A 69 -1.32 8.05 -16.18
CA PRO A 69 -2.31 8.40 -15.18
C PRO A 69 -3.58 7.53 -15.27
N VAL A 70 -3.93 7.02 -16.45
CA VAL A 70 -5.12 6.19 -16.64
C VAL A 70 -4.96 4.84 -15.97
N LEU A 71 -3.84 4.17 -16.18
CA LEU A 71 -3.52 2.91 -15.51
C LEU A 71 -3.43 3.10 -13.99
N THR A 72 -2.77 4.18 -13.55
CA THR A 72 -2.67 4.52 -12.12
C THR A 72 -4.04 4.73 -11.50
N ASN A 73 -4.93 5.48 -12.16
CA ASN A 73 -6.31 5.69 -11.71
C ASN A 73 -7.08 4.37 -11.65
N SER A 74 -7.00 3.54 -12.69
CA SER A 74 -7.70 2.26 -12.76
C SER A 74 -7.29 1.33 -11.61
N ALA A 75 -6.00 1.21 -11.32
CA ALA A 75 -5.52 0.39 -10.21
C ALA A 75 -5.86 1.01 -8.84
N ASN A 76 -5.55 2.29 -8.65
CA ASN A 76 -5.57 2.91 -7.33
C ASN A 76 -6.95 3.42 -6.90
N ILE A 77 -7.82 3.83 -7.83
CA ILE A 77 -9.18 4.31 -7.50
C ILE A 77 -10.20 3.20 -7.77
N THR A 78 -10.29 2.69 -9.00
CA THR A 78 -11.27 1.66 -9.31
C THR A 78 -10.99 0.38 -8.53
N GLY A 79 -9.73 -0.06 -8.47
CA GLY A 79 -9.33 -1.24 -7.71
C GLY A 79 -9.58 -1.09 -6.21
N PHE A 80 -9.30 0.08 -5.63
CA PHE A 80 -9.60 0.37 -4.23
C PHE A 80 -11.10 0.33 -3.95
N LEU A 81 -11.92 0.95 -4.80
CA LEU A 81 -13.38 0.95 -4.67
C LEU A 81 -13.95 -0.47 -4.77
N ASN A 82 -13.45 -1.30 -5.69
CA ASN A 82 -13.84 -2.70 -5.80
C ASN A 82 -13.55 -3.46 -4.49
N MET A 83 -12.38 -3.24 -3.89
CA MET A 83 -12.04 -3.87 -2.60
C MET A 83 -12.91 -3.36 -1.44
N LEU A 84 -13.26 -2.07 -1.40
CA LEU A 84 -14.20 -1.54 -0.41
C LEU A 84 -15.60 -2.18 -0.56
N VAL A 85 -16.09 -2.33 -1.80
CA VAL A 85 -17.38 -2.98 -2.08
C VAL A 85 -17.34 -4.44 -1.63
N ALA A 86 -16.30 -5.19 -2.02
CA ALA A 86 -16.15 -6.58 -1.62
C ALA A 86 -16.06 -6.75 -0.10
N ALA A 87 -15.28 -5.90 0.58
CA ALA A 87 -15.14 -5.91 2.04
C ALA A 87 -16.44 -5.58 2.76
N ARG A 88 -17.19 -4.58 2.29
CA ARG A 88 -18.53 -4.25 2.79
C ARG A 88 -19.49 -5.43 2.68
N ASP A 89 -19.55 -6.06 1.52
CA ASP A 89 -20.48 -7.16 1.23
C ASP A 89 -20.11 -8.42 2.02
N ALA A 90 -18.81 -8.64 2.26
CA ALA A 90 -18.30 -9.69 3.14
C ALA A 90 -18.47 -9.35 4.65
N LYS A 91 -18.83 -8.11 5.01
CA LYS A 91 -18.98 -7.63 6.38
C LYS A 91 -17.71 -7.78 7.22
N VAL A 92 -16.56 -7.43 6.64
CA VAL A 92 -15.29 -7.48 7.37
C VAL A 92 -15.33 -6.57 8.60
N SER A 93 -14.67 -6.97 9.67
CA SER A 93 -14.63 -6.21 10.94
C SER A 93 -13.79 -4.94 10.82
N SER A 94 -12.72 -4.98 10.04
CA SER A 94 -11.85 -3.81 9.80
C SER A 94 -11.17 -3.86 8.43
N PHE A 95 -11.09 -2.69 7.80
CA PHE A 95 -10.41 -2.47 6.51
C PHE A 95 -9.29 -1.45 6.69
N VAL A 96 -8.05 -1.91 6.82
CA VAL A 96 -6.87 -1.05 6.91
C VAL A 96 -6.26 -0.90 5.52
N TYR A 97 -5.89 0.32 5.14
CA TYR A 97 -5.35 0.55 3.80
C TYR A 97 -4.13 1.47 3.77
N ALA A 98 -3.29 1.26 2.77
CA ALA A 98 -2.16 2.11 2.48
C ALA A 98 -2.63 3.44 1.89
N ALA A 99 -2.81 4.45 2.74
CA ALA A 99 -2.84 5.85 2.35
C ALA A 99 -1.40 6.33 2.04
N SER A 100 -1.16 7.62 1.95
CA SER A 100 0.16 8.12 1.57
C SER A 100 0.44 9.50 2.13
N SER A 101 1.67 9.76 2.54
CA SER A 101 2.15 11.10 2.86
C SER A 101 2.02 12.09 1.68
N SER A 102 1.90 11.61 0.44
CA SER A 102 1.64 12.46 -0.72
C SER A 102 0.30 13.20 -0.65
N THR A 103 -0.64 12.74 0.18
CA THR A 103 -1.92 13.44 0.46
C THR A 103 -1.70 14.79 1.12
N TYR A 104 -0.60 15.00 1.86
CA TYR A 104 -0.28 16.31 2.43
C TYR A 104 0.01 17.38 1.36
N GLY A 105 0.33 16.98 0.13
CA GLY A 105 0.49 17.88 -1.00
C GLY A 105 1.51 18.99 -0.77
N ASP A 106 1.14 20.22 -1.15
CA ASP A 106 1.97 21.44 -1.04
C ASP A 106 1.88 22.13 0.32
N HIS A 107 1.23 21.54 1.33
CA HIS A 107 1.12 22.15 2.66
C HIS A 107 2.52 22.35 3.28
N PRO A 108 2.90 23.58 3.69
CA PRO A 108 4.29 23.88 4.06
C PRO A 108 4.64 23.50 5.50
N ALA A 109 3.67 23.39 6.42
CA ALA A 109 3.95 23.21 7.84
C ALA A 109 4.60 21.86 8.16
N LEU A 110 5.47 21.86 9.17
CA LEU A 110 6.08 20.69 9.80
C LEU A 110 5.91 20.79 11.33
N PRO A 111 5.68 19.68 12.02
CA PRO A 111 5.41 18.34 11.45
C PRO A 111 4.09 18.32 10.68
N LYS A 112 3.93 17.33 9.80
CA LYS A 112 2.65 17.06 9.14
C LYS A 112 1.67 16.52 10.19
N VAL A 113 0.43 16.98 10.13
CA VAL A 113 -0.70 16.53 10.98
C VAL A 113 -1.88 16.13 10.10
N GLU A 114 -2.66 15.15 10.53
CA GLU A 114 -3.67 14.49 9.70
C GLU A 114 -4.76 15.43 9.20
N ASP A 115 -5.20 16.37 10.03
CA ASP A 115 -6.31 17.28 9.74
C ASP A 115 -5.98 18.38 8.74
N THR A 116 -4.71 18.56 8.39
CA THR A 116 -4.27 19.66 7.55
C THR A 116 -3.51 19.16 6.32
N ILE A 117 -4.15 19.29 5.16
CA ILE A 117 -3.56 18.92 3.87
C ILE A 117 -3.54 20.10 2.92
N GLY A 118 -2.59 20.09 1.97
CA GLY A 118 -2.53 21.01 0.85
C GLY A 118 -3.16 20.42 -0.42
N LYS A 119 -2.72 20.92 -1.57
CA LYS A 119 -3.18 20.44 -2.88
C LYS A 119 -2.30 19.28 -3.35
N PRO A 120 -2.88 18.16 -3.83
CA PRO A 120 -2.11 17.07 -4.40
C PRO A 120 -1.19 17.52 -5.53
N LEU A 121 0.07 17.06 -5.53
CA LEU A 121 1.11 17.49 -6.47
C LEU A 121 1.33 16.50 -7.64
N SER A 122 0.57 15.41 -7.71
CA SER A 122 0.70 14.41 -8.77
C SER A 122 -0.58 13.60 -8.95
N PRO A 123 -0.78 12.93 -10.11
CA PRO A 123 -1.89 11.99 -10.29
C PRO A 123 -1.91 10.89 -9.21
N TYR A 124 -0.74 10.37 -8.79
CA TYR A 124 -0.65 9.44 -7.68
C TYR A 124 -1.22 10.01 -6.37
N ALA A 125 -0.83 11.26 -6.01
CA ALA A 125 -1.33 11.92 -4.81
C ALA A 125 -2.86 12.10 -4.86
N VAL A 126 -3.41 12.44 -6.03
CA VAL A 126 -4.87 12.52 -6.25
C VAL A 126 -5.51 11.16 -5.96
N THR A 127 -4.96 10.06 -6.51
CA THR A 127 -5.56 8.73 -6.28
C THR A 127 -5.56 8.34 -4.81
N LYS A 128 -4.52 8.66 -4.06
CA LYS A 128 -4.43 8.36 -2.63
C LYS A 128 -5.39 9.22 -1.80
N TYR A 129 -5.55 10.48 -2.13
CA TYR A 129 -6.54 11.33 -1.47
C TYR A 129 -7.98 10.87 -1.76
N VAL A 130 -8.28 10.48 -2.99
CA VAL A 130 -9.60 9.91 -3.35
C VAL A 130 -9.89 8.62 -2.55
N ASN A 131 -8.89 7.79 -2.27
CA ASN A 131 -9.07 6.61 -1.43
C ASN A 131 -9.54 6.99 -0.02
N GLU A 132 -8.98 8.04 0.59
CA GLU A 132 -9.39 8.54 1.91
C GLU A 132 -10.84 9.04 1.88
N LEU A 133 -11.24 9.76 0.82
CA LEU A 133 -12.61 10.24 0.65
C LEU A 133 -13.61 9.08 0.52
N TYR A 134 -13.29 8.03 -0.26
CA TYR A 134 -14.13 6.84 -0.36
C TYR A 134 -14.20 6.08 0.95
N ALA A 135 -13.09 5.89 1.64
CA ALA A 135 -13.06 5.20 2.92
C ALA A 135 -13.94 5.90 3.97
N ASP A 136 -13.85 7.23 4.09
CA ASP A 136 -14.70 8.02 4.97
C ASP A 136 -16.20 7.89 4.63
N VAL A 137 -16.56 7.97 3.34
CA VAL A 137 -17.96 7.79 2.90
C VAL A 137 -18.45 6.37 3.19
N PHE A 138 -17.62 5.34 2.96
CA PHE A 138 -17.99 3.95 3.24
C PHE A 138 -18.19 3.70 4.74
N ASN A 139 -17.37 4.31 5.58
CA ASN A 139 -17.55 4.26 7.03
C ASN A 139 -18.90 4.89 7.43
N ARG A 140 -19.16 6.13 7.03
CA ARG A 140 -20.38 6.87 7.42
C ARG A 140 -21.66 6.30 6.82
N THR A 141 -21.60 5.76 5.60
CA THR A 141 -22.80 5.31 4.86
C THR A 141 -23.12 3.84 5.10
N TYR A 142 -22.09 3.01 5.17
CA TYR A 142 -22.26 1.55 5.26
C TYR A 142 -21.77 0.96 6.58
N GLY A 143 -21.19 1.76 7.47
CA GLY A 143 -20.65 1.29 8.75
C GLY A 143 -19.40 0.41 8.61
N LEU A 144 -18.70 0.47 7.46
CA LEU A 144 -17.45 -0.24 7.27
C LEU A 144 -16.34 0.45 8.05
N ASN A 145 -15.79 -0.22 9.08
CA ASN A 145 -14.66 0.33 9.83
C ASN A 145 -13.43 0.40 8.95
N THR A 146 -12.92 1.63 8.69
CA THR A 146 -11.80 1.87 7.79
C THR A 146 -10.72 2.69 8.46
N THR A 147 -9.44 2.28 8.33
CA THR A 147 -8.29 3.02 8.84
C THR A 147 -7.25 3.20 7.74
N GLY A 148 -6.96 4.45 7.38
CA GLY A 148 -5.93 4.79 6.40
C GLY A 148 -4.61 5.16 7.06
N LEU A 149 -3.53 4.47 6.71
CA LEU A 149 -2.18 4.78 7.21
C LEU A 149 -1.42 5.58 6.15
N ARG A 150 -1.17 6.86 6.41
CA ARG A 150 -0.39 7.74 5.52
C ARG A 150 1.09 7.43 5.62
N TYR A 151 1.53 6.39 4.93
CA TYR A 151 2.93 6.01 4.92
C TYR A 151 3.82 7.12 4.38
N PHE A 152 4.91 7.38 5.09
CA PHE A 152 6.07 8.08 4.56
C PHE A 152 6.95 7.09 3.77
N ASN A 153 8.25 7.33 3.65
CA ASN A 153 9.11 6.51 2.80
C ASN A 153 9.44 5.18 3.51
N VAL A 154 8.59 4.18 3.33
CA VAL A 154 8.80 2.86 3.92
C VAL A 154 9.98 2.18 3.24
N PHE A 155 10.88 1.59 4.04
CA PHE A 155 12.03 0.84 3.56
C PHE A 155 12.22 -0.45 4.36
N GLY A 156 12.86 -1.45 3.76
CA GLY A 156 13.15 -2.71 4.42
C GLY A 156 13.44 -3.85 3.46
N LYS A 157 13.47 -5.06 4.02
CA LYS A 157 13.71 -6.29 3.25
C LYS A 157 12.72 -6.44 2.09
N ARG A 158 13.16 -7.07 1.01
CA ARG A 158 12.39 -7.35 -0.21
C ARG A 158 12.03 -6.12 -1.04
N GLN A 159 12.58 -4.97 -0.70
CA GLN A 159 12.43 -3.80 -1.57
C GLN A 159 13.36 -3.94 -2.77
N ASP A 160 12.79 -3.89 -3.97
CA ASP A 160 13.52 -4.11 -5.23
C ASP A 160 14.39 -2.88 -5.56
N PRO A 161 15.75 -3.03 -5.66
CA PRO A 161 16.63 -1.96 -6.06
C PRO A 161 16.58 -1.68 -7.58
N ASP A 162 16.18 -2.66 -8.39
CA ASP A 162 16.25 -2.62 -9.86
C ASP A 162 14.95 -2.16 -10.51
N GLY A 163 13.90 -1.99 -9.72
CA GLY A 163 12.62 -1.49 -10.23
C GLY A 163 12.79 -0.12 -10.92
N ALA A 164 12.10 0.09 -12.04
CA ALA A 164 12.16 1.35 -12.81
C ALA A 164 11.89 2.61 -11.95
N TYR A 165 11.25 2.42 -10.80
CA TYR A 165 10.92 3.47 -9.83
C TYR A 165 11.42 3.11 -8.42
N ALA A 166 12.53 2.39 -8.32
CA ALA A 166 13.12 2.01 -7.04
C ALA A 166 13.46 3.23 -6.18
N ALA A 167 13.19 3.11 -4.89
CA ALA A 167 13.43 4.16 -3.91
C ALA A 167 14.95 4.36 -3.64
N VAL A 168 15.30 5.49 -3.02
CA VAL A 168 16.69 5.87 -2.77
C VAL A 168 17.46 4.85 -1.92
N ILE A 169 16.86 4.36 -0.82
CA ILE A 169 17.57 3.44 0.11
C ILE A 169 17.98 2.13 -0.59
N PRO A 170 17.09 1.37 -1.25
CA PRO A 170 17.52 0.13 -1.92
C PRO A 170 18.50 0.39 -3.06
N LYS A 171 18.34 1.47 -3.83
CA LYS A 171 19.31 1.83 -4.90
C LYS A 171 20.71 2.11 -4.35
N TRP A 172 20.79 2.94 -3.31
CA TRP A 172 22.09 3.28 -2.73
C TRP A 172 22.72 2.09 -2.02
N ALA A 173 21.93 1.27 -1.31
CA ALA A 173 22.44 0.05 -0.69
C ALA A 173 23.00 -0.92 -1.72
N ALA A 174 22.30 -1.16 -2.83
CA ALA A 174 22.79 -2.01 -3.92
C ALA A 174 24.08 -1.45 -4.54
N ALA A 175 24.10 -0.15 -4.89
CA ALA A 175 25.29 0.49 -5.45
C ALA A 175 26.51 0.39 -4.52
N MET A 176 26.34 0.64 -3.23
CA MET A 176 27.43 0.52 -2.24
C MET A 176 27.94 -0.92 -2.08
N ILE A 177 27.05 -1.92 -2.11
CA ILE A 177 27.43 -3.33 -2.04
C ILE A 177 28.27 -3.72 -3.28
N GLU A 178 27.92 -3.16 -4.44
CA GLU A 178 28.61 -3.42 -5.72
C GLU A 178 29.82 -2.51 -5.97
N ASN A 179 30.22 -1.67 -4.98
CA ASN A 179 31.26 -0.65 -5.14
C ASN A 179 31.00 0.31 -6.33
N GLN A 180 29.74 0.64 -6.57
CA GLN A 180 29.34 1.64 -7.55
C GLN A 180 29.07 2.99 -6.87
N ASP A 181 29.16 4.06 -7.66
CA ASP A 181 28.83 5.40 -7.18
C ASP A 181 27.34 5.55 -6.88
N VAL A 182 27.01 6.20 -5.76
CA VAL A 182 25.64 6.61 -5.46
C VAL A 182 25.30 7.91 -6.16
N ILE A 183 24.13 7.97 -6.77
CA ILE A 183 23.64 9.16 -7.46
C ILE A 183 22.76 9.97 -6.52
N VAL A 184 23.17 11.22 -6.24
CA VAL A 184 22.38 12.19 -5.50
C VAL A 184 21.67 13.11 -6.51
N ASN A 185 20.34 13.11 -6.48
CA ASN A 185 19.55 13.99 -7.32
C ASN A 185 19.39 15.37 -6.67
N GLY A 186 19.70 16.44 -7.41
CA GLY A 186 19.66 17.81 -6.90
C GLY A 186 20.94 18.20 -6.14
N ASP A 187 20.77 19.07 -5.15
CA ASP A 187 21.86 19.64 -4.34
C ASP A 187 22.26 18.83 -3.10
N GLY A 188 21.54 17.75 -2.83
CA GLY A 188 21.76 16.90 -1.65
C GLY A 188 21.10 17.40 -0.36
N GLU A 189 20.48 18.56 -0.36
CA GLU A 189 19.84 19.16 0.82
C GLU A 189 18.41 18.65 1.06
N THR A 190 17.88 17.81 0.17
CA THR A 190 16.53 17.26 0.30
C THR A 190 16.47 16.23 1.43
N SER A 191 15.66 16.50 2.45
CA SER A 191 15.38 15.55 3.53
C SER A 191 14.07 14.77 3.30
N ARG A 192 14.00 13.57 3.85
CA ARG A 192 12.81 12.71 3.85
C ARG A 192 12.67 12.04 5.19
N ASP A 193 11.43 11.79 5.58
CA ASP A 193 11.11 10.93 6.71
C ASP A 193 11.04 9.47 6.24
N PHE A 194 11.77 8.59 6.91
CA PHE A 194 11.85 7.17 6.57
C PHE A 194 11.21 6.32 7.65
N CYS A 195 10.37 5.38 7.24
CA CYS A 195 9.70 4.43 8.12
C CYS A 195 10.22 3.01 7.86
N PHE A 196 10.79 2.37 8.88
CA PHE A 196 11.23 0.98 8.75
C PHE A 196 10.03 0.05 8.62
N ILE A 197 10.16 -0.97 7.77
CA ILE A 197 9.04 -1.88 7.41
C ILE A 197 8.39 -2.53 8.63
N GLU A 198 9.14 -2.90 9.68
CA GLU A 198 8.57 -3.53 10.86
C GLU A 198 7.62 -2.58 11.61
N ASN A 199 7.91 -1.28 11.64
CA ASN A 199 7.00 -0.28 12.22
C ASN A 199 5.72 -0.17 11.40
N ALA A 200 5.81 -0.19 10.06
CA ALA A 200 4.65 -0.17 9.19
C ALA A 200 3.79 -1.44 9.37
N VAL A 201 4.42 -2.61 9.48
CA VAL A 201 3.72 -3.88 9.76
C VAL A 201 2.99 -3.82 11.10
N GLN A 202 3.69 -3.38 12.16
CA GLN A 202 3.09 -3.24 13.48
C GLN A 202 1.89 -2.27 13.46
N ALA A 203 2.01 -1.13 12.79
CA ALA A 203 0.92 -0.17 12.66
C ALA A 203 -0.30 -0.77 11.96
N ASN A 204 -0.10 -1.59 10.90
CA ASN A 204 -1.21 -2.29 10.23
C ASN A 204 -1.92 -3.28 11.16
N ILE A 205 -1.17 -4.08 11.93
CA ILE A 205 -1.73 -5.05 12.85
C ILE A 205 -2.54 -4.33 13.94
N LEU A 206 -1.97 -3.28 14.54
CA LEU A 206 -2.65 -2.49 15.57
C LEU A 206 -3.92 -1.83 15.01
N ALA A 207 -3.85 -1.21 13.83
CA ALA A 207 -5.00 -0.58 13.19
C ALA A 207 -6.13 -1.58 12.85
N ALA A 208 -5.78 -2.84 12.55
CA ALA A 208 -6.77 -3.88 12.27
C ALA A 208 -7.42 -4.44 13.52
N THR A 209 -6.69 -4.52 14.65
CA THR A 209 -7.09 -5.28 15.84
C THR A 209 -7.39 -4.43 17.08
N ALA A 210 -7.09 -3.12 17.04
CA ALA A 210 -7.45 -2.23 18.14
C ALA A 210 -8.98 -2.18 18.30
N SER A 211 -9.44 -2.36 19.53
CA SER A 211 -10.82 -2.01 19.91
C SER A 211 -10.86 -0.51 20.20
N ASP A 212 -11.80 0.20 19.63
CA ASP A 212 -12.10 1.61 19.96
C ASP A 212 -12.41 1.79 21.46
#